data_cd9a02c4205b40b25c1f780e6f381a81
#
_entry.id   cd9a02c4205b40b25c1f780e6f381a81
#
_cell.length_a   1.000
_cell.length_b   1.000
_cell.length_c   1.000
_cell.angle_alpha   90.00
_cell.angle_beta   90.00
_cell.angle_gamma   90.00
#
_symmetry.space_group_name_H-M   'P 1'
#
loop_
_entity.id
_entity.type
_entity.pdbx_description
1 polymer ?
#
loop_
_entity_poly.entity_id
_entity_poly.type
_entity_poly.pdbx_seq_one_letter_code
_entity_poly.pdbx_strand_id
1 'polypeptide(L)'
;MKQSKVFAHRGASQYAPENTLEAFRLAMEQGAEGIELDVHLSADGELVVIHDETLERTTNGKGLVKDHTLAQLQALRADNHMEGFEAAHIPTLRQVLELVRPGDMQVNIELKTGILWYEGIEEKTLELVKELGMQDRVVYSSFNHYSIEEVRRLDPTAETAYLFSDVIFEVEKYAARRGVKGLHPALWHVKMADFLTDYLQSGLAVRVWTVNRPEDMRLLMERGVDAVITNDPALALQVRAELEEKE
;
A
#
# COMPACT_ATOMS: atom_id res chain seq x y z
N MET A 1 -4.77 24.27 6.32
CA MET A 1 -5.40 23.15 5.57
C MET A 1 -5.10 21.81 6.23
N LYS A 2 -5.87 20.72 5.95
CA LYS A 2 -5.50 19.37 6.41
C LYS A 2 -4.20 18.96 5.71
N GLN A 3 -3.18 18.60 6.49
CA GLN A 3 -1.91 18.16 5.94
C GLN A 3 -2.06 16.76 5.33
N SER A 4 -1.70 16.60 4.05
CA SER A 4 -1.68 15.30 3.38
C SER A 4 -0.49 14.48 3.88
N LYS A 5 -0.73 13.20 4.21
CA LYS A 5 0.34 12.26 4.58
C LYS A 5 1.11 11.78 3.35
N VAL A 6 2.34 11.35 3.56
CA VAL A 6 3.17 10.71 2.54
C VAL A 6 3.31 9.23 2.86
N PHE A 7 2.81 8.39 1.95
CA PHE A 7 2.94 6.94 2.02
C PHE A 7 3.93 6.46 0.96
N ALA A 8 4.92 5.69 1.39
CA ALA A 8 5.92 5.10 0.51
C ALA A 8 5.35 3.85 -0.18
N HIS A 9 5.13 3.93 -1.50
CA HIS A 9 4.59 2.87 -2.35
C HIS A 9 5.59 1.72 -2.47
N ARG A 10 5.29 0.60 -1.83
CA ARG A 10 6.19 -0.57 -1.71
C ARG A 10 7.52 -0.21 -1.04
N GLY A 11 7.49 0.77 -0.10
CA GLY A 11 8.67 1.40 0.46
C GLY A 11 9.20 2.57 -0.38
N ALA A 12 10.42 3.03 -0.11
CA ALA A 12 11.11 4.05 -0.92
C ALA A 12 11.63 3.44 -2.23
N SER A 13 10.69 2.94 -3.06
CA SER A 13 10.95 2.07 -4.21
C SER A 13 11.63 2.76 -5.39
N GLN A 14 11.78 4.09 -5.35
CA GLN A 14 12.64 4.84 -6.27
C GLN A 14 14.13 4.54 -6.06
N TYR A 15 14.54 4.18 -4.83
CA TYR A 15 15.95 4.10 -4.42
C TYR A 15 16.34 2.74 -3.84
N ALA A 16 15.39 1.87 -3.53
CA ALA A 16 15.61 0.52 -3.03
C ALA A 16 14.60 -0.45 -3.66
N PRO A 17 14.90 -1.76 -3.71
CA PRO A 17 14.01 -2.74 -4.32
C PRO A 17 12.62 -2.73 -3.66
N GLU A 18 11.57 -2.60 -4.46
CA GLU A 18 10.19 -2.56 -3.99
C GLU A 18 9.83 -3.77 -3.12
N ASN A 19 8.98 -3.56 -2.11
CA ASN A 19 8.47 -4.60 -1.21
C ASN A 19 9.57 -5.37 -0.45
N THR A 20 10.72 -4.74 -0.17
CA THR A 20 11.80 -5.32 0.63
C THR A 20 11.98 -4.57 1.96
N LEU A 21 12.62 -5.22 2.93
CA LEU A 21 12.95 -4.56 4.21
C LEU A 21 13.86 -3.35 4.02
N GLU A 22 14.72 -3.37 3.01
CA GLU A 22 15.60 -2.26 2.62
C GLU A 22 14.79 -1.04 2.21
N ALA A 23 13.78 -1.22 1.33
CA ALA A 23 12.91 -0.14 0.88
C ALA A 23 12.06 0.43 2.02
N PHE A 24 11.58 -0.41 2.92
CA PHE A 24 10.80 0.04 4.08
C PHE A 24 11.67 0.78 5.11
N ARG A 25 12.89 0.31 5.41
CA ARG A 25 13.84 1.04 6.27
C ARG A 25 14.17 2.41 5.69
N LEU A 26 14.46 2.48 4.40
CA LEU A 26 14.74 3.74 3.73
C LEU A 26 13.54 4.70 3.79
N ALA A 27 12.31 4.21 3.64
CA ALA A 27 11.11 5.02 3.81
C ALA A 27 10.99 5.59 5.24
N MET A 28 11.31 4.80 6.27
CA MET A 28 11.35 5.26 7.66
C MET A 28 12.43 6.33 7.86
N GLU A 29 13.63 6.11 7.34
CA GLU A 29 14.77 7.05 7.42
C GLU A 29 14.46 8.38 6.72
N GLN A 30 13.71 8.34 5.62
CA GLN A 30 13.25 9.52 4.89
C GLN A 30 12.08 10.25 5.59
N GLY A 31 11.49 9.66 6.63
CA GLY A 31 10.41 10.27 7.40
C GLY A 31 9.01 10.09 6.80
N ALA A 32 8.79 9.09 5.95
CA ALA A 32 7.46 8.75 5.48
C ALA A 32 6.52 8.45 6.66
N GLU A 33 5.27 8.90 6.59
CA GLU A 33 4.26 8.71 7.65
C GLU A 33 3.51 7.39 7.50
N GLY A 34 3.65 6.74 6.35
CA GLY A 34 3.12 5.42 6.08
C GLY A 34 3.92 4.70 5.00
N ILE A 35 3.72 3.40 4.97
CA ILE A 35 4.12 2.54 3.87
C ILE A 35 2.90 1.88 3.26
N GLU A 36 2.99 1.58 1.99
CA GLU A 36 2.07 0.71 1.30
C GLU A 36 2.83 -0.54 0.87
N LEU A 37 2.19 -1.70 0.90
CA LEU A 37 2.77 -3.00 0.55
C LEU A 37 1.71 -3.98 0.04
N ASP A 38 2.19 -5.00 -0.68
CA ASP A 38 1.37 -6.01 -1.36
C ASP A 38 1.53 -7.39 -0.72
N VAL A 39 0.44 -8.09 -0.41
CA VAL A 39 0.48 -9.38 0.28
C VAL A 39 -0.13 -10.49 -0.55
N HIS A 40 0.62 -11.61 -0.63
CA HIS A 40 0.20 -12.89 -1.18
C HIS A 40 0.33 -14.01 -0.13
N LEU A 41 -0.19 -15.22 -0.45
CA LEU A 41 0.14 -16.44 0.30
C LEU A 41 1.12 -17.31 -0.48
N SER A 42 2.13 -17.83 0.23
CA SER A 42 3.00 -18.90 -0.25
C SER A 42 2.28 -20.24 -0.32
N ALA A 43 2.91 -21.26 -0.90
CA ALA A 43 2.36 -22.62 -0.99
C ALA A 43 2.09 -23.27 0.38
N ASP A 44 2.87 -22.91 1.38
CA ASP A 44 2.73 -23.36 2.78
C ASP A 44 1.91 -22.39 3.64
N GLY A 45 1.28 -21.40 2.99
CA GLY A 45 0.28 -20.51 3.60
C GLY A 45 0.84 -19.37 4.44
N GLU A 46 2.07 -18.96 4.20
CA GLU A 46 2.69 -17.80 4.86
C GLU A 46 2.37 -16.50 4.11
N LEU A 47 2.16 -15.41 4.84
CA LEU A 47 1.95 -14.08 4.28
C LEU A 47 3.27 -13.49 3.82
N VAL A 48 3.45 -13.33 2.50
CA VAL A 48 4.67 -12.81 1.86
C VAL A 48 4.40 -11.50 1.16
N VAL A 49 5.42 -10.62 1.13
CA VAL A 49 5.28 -9.26 0.61
C VAL A 49 5.99 -9.15 -0.73
N ILE A 50 5.20 -9.11 -1.81
CA ILE A 50 5.63 -8.97 -3.20
C ILE A 50 4.43 -8.50 -4.02
N HIS A 51 4.65 -7.74 -5.11
CA HIS A 51 3.53 -7.17 -5.87
C HIS A 51 2.91 -8.14 -6.88
N ASP A 52 3.73 -8.73 -7.76
CA ASP A 52 3.22 -9.56 -8.86
C ASP A 52 2.87 -10.97 -8.37
N GLU A 53 1.94 -11.61 -9.04
CA GLU A 53 1.64 -13.02 -8.84
C GLU A 53 2.82 -13.93 -9.22
N THR A 54 3.74 -13.42 -10.03
CA THR A 54 4.92 -14.11 -10.55
C THR A 54 6.23 -13.51 -10.04
N LEU A 55 7.30 -14.29 -10.04
CA LEU A 55 8.59 -13.96 -9.44
C LEU A 55 9.54 -13.19 -10.36
N GLU A 56 9.32 -13.24 -11.69
CA GLU A 56 10.32 -12.89 -12.70
C GLU A 56 10.75 -11.43 -12.70
N ARG A 57 9.82 -10.48 -12.40
CA ARG A 57 10.11 -9.05 -12.55
C ARG A 57 11.05 -8.51 -11.48
N THR A 58 10.88 -8.94 -10.24
CA THR A 58 11.60 -8.35 -9.09
C THR A 58 12.62 -9.30 -8.46
N THR A 59 12.66 -10.57 -8.90
CA THR A 59 13.53 -11.58 -8.32
C THR A 59 14.34 -12.34 -9.39
N ASN A 60 15.26 -13.16 -8.94
CA ASN A 60 15.95 -14.13 -9.80
C ASN A 60 15.18 -15.47 -9.92
N GLY A 61 13.96 -15.58 -9.38
CA GLY A 61 13.09 -16.74 -9.45
C GLY A 61 12.18 -16.74 -10.67
N LYS A 62 11.36 -17.80 -10.80
CA LYS A 62 10.37 -17.95 -11.85
C LYS A 62 9.13 -18.66 -11.33
N GLY A 63 7.99 -18.38 -11.97
CA GLY A 63 6.71 -19.02 -11.68
C GLY A 63 5.88 -18.25 -10.65
N LEU A 64 4.79 -18.87 -10.23
CA LEU A 64 3.82 -18.20 -9.34
C LEU A 64 4.29 -18.23 -7.89
N VAL A 65 4.11 -17.14 -7.17
CA VAL A 65 4.38 -17.01 -5.71
C VAL A 65 3.70 -18.12 -4.94
N LYS A 66 2.42 -18.38 -5.22
CA LYS A 66 1.60 -19.40 -4.54
C LYS A 66 2.08 -20.86 -4.71
N ASP A 67 2.95 -21.11 -5.66
CA ASP A 67 3.47 -22.46 -5.93
C ASP A 67 4.83 -22.73 -5.23
N HIS A 68 5.34 -21.72 -4.48
CA HIS A 68 6.59 -21.81 -3.72
C HIS A 68 6.36 -21.72 -2.23
N THR A 69 7.08 -22.52 -1.44
CA THR A 69 7.10 -22.40 0.01
C THR A 69 7.83 -21.14 0.44
N LEU A 70 7.58 -20.65 1.67
CA LEU A 70 8.32 -19.51 2.24
C LEU A 70 9.84 -19.69 2.13
N ALA A 71 10.34 -20.87 2.47
CA ALA A 71 11.78 -21.17 2.40
C ALA A 71 12.33 -21.02 0.97
N GLN A 72 11.58 -21.44 -0.05
CA GLN A 72 11.96 -21.27 -1.45
C GLN A 72 11.94 -19.79 -1.86
N LEU A 73 10.90 -19.03 -1.46
CA LEU A 73 10.78 -17.61 -1.75
C LEU A 73 11.90 -16.79 -1.09
N GLN A 74 12.22 -17.06 0.17
CA GLN A 74 13.29 -16.37 0.89
C GLN A 74 14.72 -16.74 0.42
N ALA A 75 14.88 -17.85 -0.30
CA ALA A 75 16.13 -18.18 -0.94
C ALA A 75 16.40 -17.40 -2.24
N LEU A 76 15.38 -16.71 -2.76
CA LEU A 76 15.50 -15.86 -3.95
C LEU A 76 16.08 -14.49 -3.57
N ARG A 77 16.85 -13.94 -4.50
CA ARG A 77 17.26 -12.55 -4.46
C ARG A 77 16.13 -11.67 -5.02
N ALA A 78 15.68 -10.71 -4.24
CA ALA A 78 14.59 -9.80 -4.59
C ALA A 78 15.12 -8.35 -4.77
N ASP A 79 16.21 -8.21 -5.52
CA ASP A 79 16.91 -6.94 -5.73
C ASP A 79 16.30 -6.06 -6.83
N ASN A 80 15.24 -6.50 -7.49
CA ASN A 80 14.64 -5.78 -8.62
C ASN A 80 15.68 -5.32 -9.66
N HIS A 81 16.74 -6.10 -9.84
CA HIS A 81 17.91 -5.82 -10.69
C HIS A 81 18.67 -4.51 -10.33
N MET A 82 18.54 -4.03 -9.10
CA MET A 82 19.26 -2.87 -8.58
C MET A 82 20.60 -3.30 -7.99
N GLU A 83 21.68 -2.61 -8.39
CA GLU A 83 23.03 -2.88 -7.85
C GLU A 83 23.11 -2.51 -6.36
N GLY A 84 23.86 -3.29 -5.58
CA GLY A 84 24.07 -3.07 -4.15
C GLY A 84 23.00 -3.66 -3.23
N PHE A 85 21.99 -4.35 -3.80
CA PHE A 85 20.90 -4.97 -3.05
C PHE A 85 20.85 -6.50 -3.21
N GLU A 86 21.97 -7.14 -3.50
CA GLU A 86 22.06 -8.59 -3.75
C GLU A 86 21.63 -9.43 -2.54
N ALA A 87 21.60 -8.82 -1.35
CA ALA A 87 21.12 -9.46 -0.13
C ALA A 87 19.62 -9.25 0.15
N ALA A 88 18.91 -8.50 -0.70
CA ALA A 88 17.48 -8.28 -0.51
C ALA A 88 16.68 -9.56 -0.83
N HIS A 89 15.71 -9.86 -0.01
CA HIS A 89 14.85 -11.04 -0.11
C HIS A 89 13.37 -10.66 -0.01
N ILE A 90 12.48 -11.56 -0.45
CA ILE A 90 11.04 -11.42 -0.22
C ILE A 90 10.78 -11.53 1.29
N PRO A 91 10.28 -10.48 1.97
CA PRO A 91 9.99 -10.54 3.38
C PRO A 91 8.62 -11.19 3.63
N THR A 92 8.41 -11.69 4.85
CA THR A 92 7.07 -11.98 5.35
C THR A 92 6.40 -10.67 5.81
N LEU A 93 5.06 -10.65 5.81
CA LEU A 93 4.32 -9.52 6.38
C LEU A 93 4.69 -9.30 7.86
N ARG A 94 4.93 -10.38 8.62
CA ARG A 94 5.40 -10.29 10.01
C ARG A 94 6.70 -9.49 10.12
N GLN A 95 7.69 -9.78 9.29
CA GLN A 95 8.97 -9.07 9.32
C GLN A 95 8.81 -7.57 9.04
N VAL A 96 7.92 -7.21 8.10
CA VAL A 96 7.65 -5.80 7.80
C VAL A 96 6.91 -5.12 8.95
N LEU A 97 5.87 -5.75 9.50
CA LEU A 97 5.11 -5.16 10.61
C LEU A 97 5.99 -5.02 11.88
N GLU A 98 6.83 -6.00 12.20
CA GLU A 98 7.79 -5.92 13.31
C GLU A 98 8.82 -4.81 13.11
N LEU A 99 9.26 -4.56 11.87
CA LEU A 99 10.17 -3.46 11.53
C LEU A 99 9.54 -2.09 11.86
N VAL A 100 8.29 -1.86 11.47
CA VAL A 100 7.64 -0.54 11.62
C VAL A 100 6.90 -0.38 12.96
N ARG A 101 6.70 -1.47 13.72
CA ARG A 101 5.97 -1.45 14.99
C ARG A 101 6.52 -0.48 16.03
N PRO A 102 7.84 -0.30 16.20
CA PRO A 102 8.40 0.59 17.23
C PRO A 102 8.02 2.06 17.09
N GLY A 103 7.72 2.52 15.84
CA GLY A 103 7.29 3.88 15.56
C GLY A 103 5.78 4.04 15.53
N ASP A 104 5.32 5.09 14.85
CA ASP A 104 3.91 5.47 14.65
C ASP A 104 3.46 5.36 13.19
N MET A 105 4.32 4.82 12.31
CA MET A 105 4.07 4.67 10.89
C MET A 105 2.79 3.88 10.61
N GLN A 106 1.97 4.38 9.70
CA GLN A 106 0.80 3.67 9.19
C GLN A 106 1.20 2.65 8.11
N VAL A 107 0.43 1.58 7.98
CA VAL A 107 0.65 0.55 6.97
C VAL A 107 -0.61 0.35 6.15
N ASN A 108 -0.53 0.60 4.85
CA ASN A 108 -1.57 0.19 3.91
C ASN A 108 -1.20 -1.19 3.36
N ILE A 109 -2.00 -2.20 3.69
CA ILE A 109 -1.83 -3.58 3.23
C ILE A 109 -2.78 -3.81 2.06
N GLU A 110 -2.23 -3.96 0.85
CA GLU A 110 -2.99 -4.41 -0.30
C GLU A 110 -3.08 -5.95 -0.30
N LEU A 111 -4.30 -6.47 -0.26
CA LEU A 111 -4.56 -7.90 -0.44
C LEU A 111 -4.62 -8.22 -1.94
N LYS A 112 -3.66 -8.99 -2.43
CA LYS A 112 -3.48 -9.33 -3.86
C LYS A 112 -4.39 -10.50 -4.30
N THR A 113 -5.69 -10.28 -4.23
CA THR A 113 -6.72 -11.28 -4.52
C THR A 113 -7.49 -10.99 -5.82
N GLY A 114 -7.02 -10.02 -6.61
CA GLY A 114 -7.69 -9.60 -7.84
C GLY A 114 -7.51 -10.56 -9.03
N ILE A 115 -6.42 -11.33 -9.06
CA ILE A 115 -6.08 -12.29 -10.13
C ILE A 115 -6.13 -13.72 -9.60
N LEU A 116 -5.52 -13.97 -8.44
CA LEU A 116 -5.54 -15.26 -7.77
C LEU A 116 -6.34 -15.15 -6.48
N TRP A 117 -7.23 -16.12 -6.25
CA TRP A 117 -7.94 -16.22 -4.99
C TRP A 117 -7.08 -16.96 -3.97
N TYR A 118 -6.88 -16.35 -2.79
CA TYR A 118 -6.17 -16.95 -1.67
C TYR A 118 -7.14 -17.18 -0.53
N GLU A 119 -7.54 -18.44 -0.29
CA GLU A 119 -8.45 -18.77 0.79
C GLU A 119 -7.85 -18.42 2.17
N GLY A 120 -8.56 -17.60 2.93
CA GLY A 120 -8.20 -17.22 4.30
C GLY A 120 -7.09 -16.15 4.42
N ILE A 121 -6.69 -15.48 3.35
CA ILE A 121 -5.68 -14.42 3.41
C ILE A 121 -6.15 -13.25 4.28
N GLU A 122 -7.43 -12.91 4.23
CA GLU A 122 -8.03 -11.83 5.00
C GLU A 122 -7.95 -12.13 6.51
N GLU A 123 -8.36 -13.34 6.92
CA GLU A 123 -8.34 -13.77 8.32
C GLU A 123 -6.92 -13.81 8.86
N LYS A 124 -5.98 -14.44 8.14
CA LYS A 124 -4.57 -14.52 8.52
C LYS A 124 -3.94 -13.14 8.67
N THR A 125 -4.26 -12.21 7.77
CA THR A 125 -3.73 -10.84 7.82
C THR A 125 -4.26 -10.09 9.04
N LEU A 126 -5.57 -10.19 9.32
CA LEU A 126 -6.20 -9.61 10.50
C LEU A 126 -5.64 -10.19 11.80
N GLU A 127 -5.47 -11.51 11.88
CA GLU A 127 -4.90 -12.19 13.05
C GLU A 127 -3.48 -11.72 13.33
N LEU A 128 -2.62 -11.63 12.31
CA LEU A 128 -1.25 -11.16 12.46
C LEU A 128 -1.18 -9.71 12.94
N VAL A 129 -1.98 -8.82 12.35
CA VAL A 129 -2.04 -7.41 12.75
C VAL A 129 -2.51 -7.27 14.19
N LYS A 130 -3.51 -8.08 14.60
CA LYS A 130 -4.01 -8.12 15.99
C LYS A 130 -2.98 -8.68 16.96
N GLU A 131 -2.30 -9.77 16.60
CA GLU A 131 -1.20 -10.35 17.41
C GLU A 131 -0.12 -9.31 17.74
N LEU A 132 0.22 -8.47 16.74
CA LEU A 132 1.23 -7.43 16.88
C LEU A 132 0.73 -6.13 17.53
N GLY A 133 -0.59 -6.01 17.78
CA GLY A 133 -1.21 -4.84 18.39
C GLY A 133 -1.17 -3.59 17.49
N MET A 134 -1.33 -3.78 16.16
CA MET A 134 -1.19 -2.70 15.18
C MET A 134 -2.51 -2.28 14.51
N GLN A 135 -3.67 -2.73 15.01
CA GLN A 135 -4.98 -2.53 14.37
C GLN A 135 -5.28 -1.06 14.06
N ASP A 136 -4.90 -0.15 14.94
CA ASP A 136 -5.15 1.29 14.81
C ASP A 136 -4.26 2.00 13.78
N ARG A 137 -3.28 1.28 13.20
CA ARG A 137 -2.30 1.82 12.26
C ARG A 137 -2.34 1.15 10.89
N VAL A 138 -3.24 0.17 10.69
CA VAL A 138 -3.34 -0.59 9.44
C VAL A 138 -4.59 -0.20 8.67
N VAL A 139 -4.41 0.02 7.38
CA VAL A 139 -5.48 0.15 6.37
C VAL A 139 -5.43 -1.07 5.47
N TYR A 140 -6.54 -1.76 5.32
CA TYR A 140 -6.66 -2.88 4.38
C TYR A 140 -7.25 -2.39 3.06
N SER A 141 -6.57 -2.66 1.97
CA SER A 141 -7.03 -2.28 0.63
C SER A 141 -6.95 -3.43 -0.35
N SER A 142 -7.77 -3.41 -1.38
CA SER A 142 -7.74 -4.37 -2.48
C SER A 142 -8.49 -3.85 -3.69
N PHE A 143 -8.06 -4.26 -4.89
CA PHE A 143 -8.86 -4.16 -6.12
C PHE A 143 -10.01 -5.16 -6.11
N ASN A 144 -9.88 -6.25 -5.36
CA ASN A 144 -10.96 -7.19 -5.13
C ASN A 144 -11.83 -6.71 -3.96
N HIS A 145 -12.93 -6.03 -4.29
CA HIS A 145 -13.83 -5.49 -3.26
C HIS A 145 -14.50 -6.59 -2.41
N TYR A 146 -14.56 -7.85 -2.88
CA TYR A 146 -15.03 -8.96 -2.05
C TYR A 146 -14.07 -9.24 -0.88
N SER A 147 -12.76 -9.14 -1.06
CA SER A 147 -11.80 -9.25 0.05
C SER A 147 -12.00 -8.14 1.08
N ILE A 148 -12.30 -6.92 0.65
CA ILE A 148 -12.60 -5.82 1.58
C ILE A 148 -13.89 -6.07 2.36
N GLU A 149 -14.92 -6.63 1.72
CA GLU A 149 -16.14 -7.05 2.44
C GLU A 149 -15.87 -8.18 3.43
N GLU A 150 -14.98 -9.11 3.08
CA GLU A 150 -14.60 -10.20 3.98
C GLU A 150 -13.80 -9.68 5.19
N VAL A 151 -12.82 -8.78 4.99
CA VAL A 151 -12.12 -8.09 6.09
C VAL A 151 -13.13 -7.43 7.04
N ARG A 152 -14.12 -6.70 6.51
CA ARG A 152 -15.13 -6.01 7.30
C ARG A 152 -16.12 -6.96 7.99
N ARG A 153 -16.38 -8.12 7.39
CA ARG A 153 -17.20 -9.17 8.02
C ARG A 153 -16.49 -9.77 9.23
N LEU A 154 -15.17 -9.98 9.11
CA LEU A 154 -14.32 -10.55 10.17
C LEU A 154 -14.01 -9.53 11.26
N ASP A 155 -13.73 -8.28 10.88
CA ASP A 155 -13.50 -7.15 11.79
C ASP A 155 -14.23 -5.89 11.31
N PRO A 156 -15.43 -5.59 11.82
CA PRO A 156 -16.17 -4.39 11.44
C PRO A 156 -15.49 -3.06 11.83
N THR A 157 -14.47 -3.11 12.70
CA THR A 157 -13.74 -1.91 13.15
C THR A 157 -12.55 -1.59 12.27
N ALA A 158 -12.06 -2.55 11.47
CA ALA A 158 -10.93 -2.39 10.59
C ALA A 158 -11.07 -1.17 9.65
N GLU A 159 -10.00 -0.44 9.46
CA GLU A 159 -9.95 0.60 8.44
C GLU A 159 -9.75 -0.05 7.07
N THR A 160 -10.72 0.16 6.17
CA THR A 160 -10.73 -0.47 4.85
C THR A 160 -10.86 0.57 3.75
N ALA A 161 -10.27 0.27 2.58
CA ALA A 161 -10.34 1.13 1.41
C ALA A 161 -10.53 0.32 0.13
N TYR A 162 -11.31 0.86 -0.80
CA TYR A 162 -11.40 0.32 -2.16
C TYR A 162 -10.29 0.88 -3.03
N LEU A 163 -9.47 -0.01 -3.60
CA LEU A 163 -8.55 0.28 -4.69
C LEU A 163 -9.28 0.16 -6.04
N PHE A 164 -9.02 1.08 -6.95
CA PHE A 164 -9.56 1.02 -8.30
C PHE A 164 -8.70 1.79 -9.30
N SER A 165 -8.56 1.20 -10.49
CA SER A 165 -7.86 1.76 -11.65
C SER A 165 -8.82 2.25 -12.74
N ASP A 166 -10.05 1.77 -12.73
CA ASP A 166 -11.08 2.19 -13.66
C ASP A 166 -11.98 3.26 -13.05
N VAL A 167 -12.54 4.13 -13.89
CA VAL A 167 -13.56 5.10 -13.45
C VAL A 167 -14.85 4.35 -13.14
N ILE A 168 -15.21 4.30 -11.87
CA ILE A 168 -16.43 3.64 -11.39
C ILE A 168 -17.46 4.72 -11.07
N PHE A 169 -18.63 4.61 -11.69
CA PHE A 169 -19.73 5.57 -11.48
C PHE A 169 -20.20 5.56 -10.01
N GLU A 170 -20.20 6.72 -9.38
CA GLU A 170 -20.62 6.91 -7.98
C GLU A 170 -19.89 5.99 -6.98
N VAL A 171 -18.59 5.72 -7.18
CA VAL A 171 -17.80 4.83 -6.31
C VAL A 171 -17.80 5.29 -4.85
N GLU A 172 -17.81 6.59 -4.59
CA GLU A 172 -17.88 7.19 -3.24
C GLU A 172 -19.20 6.83 -2.54
N LYS A 173 -20.32 6.84 -3.26
CA LYS A 173 -21.63 6.42 -2.73
C LYS A 173 -21.68 4.91 -2.50
N TYR A 174 -21.07 4.14 -3.40
CA TYR A 174 -20.94 2.70 -3.24
C TYR A 174 -20.14 2.37 -1.99
N ALA A 175 -18.96 2.94 -1.82
CA ALA A 175 -18.11 2.73 -0.65
C ALA A 175 -18.82 3.13 0.66
N ALA A 176 -19.44 4.30 0.69
CA ALA A 176 -20.19 4.78 1.86
C ALA A 176 -21.34 3.86 2.27
N ARG A 177 -22.15 3.38 1.29
CA ARG A 177 -23.25 2.43 1.56
C ARG A 177 -22.76 1.09 2.13
N ARG A 178 -21.56 0.69 1.73
CA ARG A 178 -20.91 -0.53 2.25
C ARG A 178 -20.17 -0.29 3.56
N GLY A 179 -20.06 0.98 4.02
CA GLY A 179 -19.35 1.37 5.24
C GLY A 179 -17.82 1.27 5.13
N VAL A 180 -17.27 1.25 3.90
CA VAL A 180 -15.84 1.34 3.63
C VAL A 180 -15.39 2.76 3.92
N LYS A 181 -14.21 2.93 4.52
CA LYS A 181 -13.76 4.23 5.06
C LYS A 181 -12.84 5.01 4.12
N GLY A 182 -12.32 4.36 3.06
CA GLY A 182 -11.34 4.97 2.17
C GLY A 182 -11.54 4.64 0.69
N LEU A 183 -11.05 5.57 -0.13
CA LEU A 183 -10.94 5.44 -1.59
C LEU A 183 -9.47 5.59 -1.98
N HIS A 184 -8.96 4.63 -2.72
CA HIS A 184 -7.60 4.65 -3.25
C HIS A 184 -7.63 4.68 -4.80
N PRO A 185 -7.95 5.85 -5.40
CA PRO A 185 -8.01 6.01 -6.86
C PRO A 185 -6.62 6.09 -7.47
N ALA A 186 -6.49 5.60 -8.70
CA ALA A 186 -5.33 5.87 -9.53
C ALA A 186 -5.24 7.37 -9.91
N LEU A 187 -4.02 7.90 -10.00
CA LEU A 187 -3.75 9.32 -10.28
C LEU A 187 -4.47 9.87 -11.53
N TRP A 188 -4.58 9.07 -12.60
CA TRP A 188 -5.22 9.54 -13.83
C TRP A 188 -6.70 9.89 -13.68
N HIS A 189 -7.41 9.33 -12.70
CA HIS A 189 -8.81 9.69 -12.41
C HIS A 189 -8.92 11.18 -12.05
N VAL A 190 -8.05 11.62 -11.14
CA VAL A 190 -8.06 13.00 -10.66
C VAL A 190 -7.54 14.00 -11.69
N LYS A 191 -6.89 13.50 -12.75
CA LYS A 191 -6.39 14.31 -13.88
C LYS A 191 -7.33 14.28 -15.11
N MET A 192 -8.20 13.27 -15.21
CA MET A 192 -9.10 13.09 -16.34
C MET A 192 -10.30 14.05 -16.28
N ALA A 193 -10.88 14.21 -15.10
CA ALA A 193 -12.00 15.10 -14.81
C ALA A 193 -12.00 15.40 -13.31
N ASP A 194 -12.92 16.25 -12.84
CA ASP A 194 -12.94 16.65 -11.41
C ASP A 194 -13.64 15.62 -10.51
N PHE A 195 -13.32 14.34 -10.68
CA PHE A 195 -13.79 13.27 -9.78
C PHE A 195 -13.26 13.44 -8.36
N LEU A 196 -12.10 14.08 -8.18
CA LEU A 196 -11.51 14.30 -6.88
C LEU A 196 -12.43 15.14 -5.96
N THR A 197 -13.16 16.09 -6.51
CA THR A 197 -14.12 16.88 -5.74
C THR A 197 -15.18 15.99 -5.10
N ASP A 198 -15.78 15.09 -5.86
CA ASP A 198 -16.82 14.18 -5.36
C ASP A 198 -16.23 13.22 -4.29
N TYR A 199 -15.02 12.72 -4.52
CA TYR A 199 -14.34 11.86 -3.54
C TYR A 199 -14.08 12.59 -2.22
N LEU A 200 -13.54 13.80 -2.26
CA LEU A 200 -13.26 14.60 -1.06
C LEU A 200 -14.55 15.03 -0.33
N GLN A 201 -15.62 15.35 -1.06
CA GLN A 201 -16.93 15.73 -0.48
C GLN A 201 -17.65 14.54 0.16
N SER A 202 -17.30 13.31 -0.17
CA SER A 202 -17.91 12.10 0.40
C SER A 202 -17.62 11.91 1.89
N GLY A 203 -16.57 12.56 2.41
CA GLY A 203 -16.08 12.37 3.78
C GLY A 203 -15.27 11.09 3.97
N LEU A 204 -15.00 10.32 2.91
CA LEU A 204 -14.11 9.17 2.93
C LEU A 204 -12.66 9.63 2.85
N ALA A 205 -11.75 8.84 3.42
CA ALA A 205 -10.33 9.09 3.28
C ALA A 205 -9.88 8.84 1.83
N VAL A 206 -9.24 9.83 1.20
CA VAL A 206 -8.77 9.74 -0.19
C VAL A 206 -7.26 9.64 -0.23
N ARG A 207 -6.73 8.51 -0.70
CA ARG A 207 -5.29 8.25 -0.85
C ARG A 207 -4.99 7.91 -2.30
N VAL A 208 -4.23 8.77 -2.98
CA VAL A 208 -4.02 8.69 -4.45
C VAL A 208 -2.70 8.00 -4.78
N TRP A 209 -2.71 7.05 -5.69
CA TRP A 209 -1.56 6.27 -6.17
C TRP A 209 -1.45 6.26 -7.70
N THR A 210 -0.28 6.09 -8.31
CA THR A 210 1.04 6.31 -7.77
C THR A 210 1.50 7.70 -8.18
N VAL A 211 1.87 8.53 -7.22
CA VAL A 211 2.12 9.97 -7.43
C VAL A 211 3.61 10.23 -7.35
N ASN A 212 4.29 10.34 -8.50
CA ASN A 212 5.75 10.44 -8.55
C ASN A 212 6.28 11.78 -9.08
N ARG A 213 5.40 12.66 -9.57
CA ARG A 213 5.82 13.96 -10.13
C ARG A 213 5.51 15.09 -9.17
N PRO A 214 6.44 16.04 -8.96
CA PRO A 214 6.25 17.15 -8.01
C PRO A 214 4.98 17.97 -8.27
N GLU A 215 4.62 18.18 -9.52
CA GLU A 215 3.41 18.92 -9.88
C GLU A 215 2.12 18.18 -9.47
N ASP A 216 2.10 16.85 -9.58
CA ASP A 216 0.96 16.04 -9.17
C ASP A 216 0.87 15.96 -7.63
N MET A 217 2.01 15.84 -6.94
CA MET A 217 2.09 15.91 -5.48
C MET A 217 1.52 17.24 -4.97
N ARG A 218 1.98 18.36 -5.53
CA ARG A 218 1.52 19.71 -5.18
C ARG A 218 0.01 19.86 -5.37
N LEU A 219 -0.49 19.49 -6.56
CA LEU A 219 -1.91 19.55 -6.89
C LEU A 219 -2.76 18.81 -5.85
N LEU A 220 -2.37 17.59 -5.50
CA LEU A 220 -3.15 16.74 -4.59
C LEU A 220 -3.10 17.24 -3.15
N MET A 221 -1.93 17.69 -2.69
CA MET A 221 -1.75 18.25 -1.34
C MET A 221 -2.53 19.55 -1.18
N GLU A 222 -2.50 20.46 -2.16
CA GLU A 222 -3.32 21.67 -2.19
C GLU A 222 -4.83 21.39 -2.19
N ARG A 223 -5.25 20.27 -2.81
CA ARG A 223 -6.65 19.81 -2.80
C ARG A 223 -7.04 19.12 -1.49
N GLY A 224 -6.08 18.80 -0.61
CA GLY A 224 -6.32 18.24 0.72
C GLY A 224 -6.67 16.75 0.74
N VAL A 225 -6.07 15.95 -0.15
CA VAL A 225 -6.17 14.47 -0.05
C VAL A 225 -5.59 13.97 1.27
N ASP A 226 -6.05 12.83 1.76
CA ASP A 226 -5.55 12.26 3.02
C ASP A 226 -4.10 11.77 2.92
N ALA A 227 -3.73 11.20 1.77
CA ALA A 227 -2.34 10.84 1.49
C ALA A 227 -2.05 10.83 -0.01
N VAL A 228 -0.77 11.07 -0.33
CA VAL A 228 -0.15 10.70 -1.60
C VAL A 228 0.65 9.43 -1.40
N ILE A 229 0.45 8.43 -2.27
CA ILE A 229 1.19 7.17 -2.28
C ILE A 229 2.21 7.26 -3.41
N THR A 230 3.51 7.25 -3.08
CA THR A 230 4.62 7.60 -3.99
C THR A 230 5.81 6.65 -3.86
N ASN A 231 6.55 6.46 -4.95
CA ASN A 231 7.84 5.75 -4.95
C ASN A 231 8.98 6.58 -4.33
N ASP A 232 8.79 7.91 -4.24
CA ASP A 232 9.80 8.86 -3.74
C ASP A 232 9.23 9.67 -2.56
N PRO A 233 9.21 9.10 -1.35
CA PRO A 233 8.68 9.80 -0.18
C PRO A 233 9.50 11.03 0.21
N ALA A 234 10.82 11.05 -0.01
CA ALA A 234 11.65 12.21 0.28
C ALA A 234 11.26 13.43 -0.58
N LEU A 235 11.03 13.21 -1.89
CA LEU A 235 10.54 14.25 -2.80
C LEU A 235 9.14 14.76 -2.37
N ALA A 236 8.24 13.85 -2.00
CA ALA A 236 6.90 14.25 -1.58
C ALA A 236 6.92 15.10 -0.29
N LEU A 237 7.77 14.74 0.67
CA LEU A 237 7.96 15.53 1.89
C LEU A 237 8.57 16.91 1.59
N GLN A 238 9.51 17.00 0.67
CA GLN A 238 10.06 18.27 0.22
C GLN A 238 8.98 19.15 -0.42
N VAL A 239 8.17 18.61 -1.33
CA VAL A 239 7.06 19.35 -1.98
C VAL A 239 6.07 19.86 -0.92
N ARG A 240 5.77 19.05 0.10
CA ARG A 240 4.88 19.46 1.20
C ARG A 240 5.47 20.62 2.00
N ALA A 241 6.74 20.55 2.36
CA ALA A 241 7.43 21.64 3.07
C ALA A 241 7.43 22.95 2.28
N GLU A 242 7.65 22.89 0.96
CA GLU A 242 7.58 24.08 0.09
C GLU A 242 6.15 24.71 0.04
N LEU A 243 5.10 23.93 0.25
CA LEU A 243 3.73 24.44 0.33
C LEU A 243 3.48 25.16 1.67
N GLU A 244 3.97 24.57 2.78
CA GLU A 244 3.82 25.14 4.13
C GLU A 244 4.56 26.48 4.29
N GLU A 245 5.71 26.68 3.63
CA GLU A 245 6.44 27.94 3.64
C GLU A 245 5.73 29.10 2.92
N LYS A 246 4.71 28.79 2.10
CA LYS A 246 3.96 29.77 1.29
C LYS A 246 2.62 30.20 1.93
N GLU A 247 2.19 29.51 2.98
CA GLU A 247 0.99 29.86 3.77
C GLU A 247 1.33 30.88 4.87
#